data_d59faef3c22c45502304ba7f173d3b0a
#
_entry.id   d59faef3c22c45502304ba7f173d3b0a
#
_cell.length_a   1.000
_cell.length_b   1.000
_cell.length_c   1.000
_cell.angle_alpha   90.00
_cell.angle_beta   90.00
_cell.angle_gamma   90.00
#
_symmetry.space_group_name_H-M   'P 1'
#
loop_
_entity.id
_entity.type
_entity.pdbx_description
1 polymer ?
#
loop_
_entity_poly.entity_id
_entity_poly.type
_entity_poly.pdbx_seq_one_letter_code
_entity_poly.pdbx_strand_id
1 'polypeptide(L)'
;MEIKYDVSIIVPVYNRENLIKPCIDSINAQTLDKSRWEVIFVDDASTDGSVEVIEKLINENINYRIIKREIPSGNASAPRNEGIKASLGKYVFFLDSDDYIDSKLLENGINIALKNDSDIVYFKMELNARTVTKRPFKHPIVDKADIEKNHLMRTLRIFKMFKTKMLRENNILFDVTVNVCEDMLFGATALLYAKNISILADRDYYFASLHDEPHLSKKKMTLEKLFHIYFYTIQSLYCSNRDINFK
;
A
#
# COMPACT_ATOMS: atom_id res chain seq x y z
N MET A 1 10.61 17.99 2.76
CA MET A 1 9.37 18.38 2.06
C MET A 1 8.33 18.74 3.10
N GLU A 2 7.63 19.84 2.87
CA GLU A 2 6.53 20.29 3.73
C GLU A 2 5.33 19.34 3.59
N ILE A 3 4.72 18.96 4.71
CA ILE A 3 3.49 18.14 4.73
C ILE A 3 2.32 19.07 4.40
N LYS A 4 1.57 18.74 3.36
CA LYS A 4 0.43 19.54 2.89
C LYS A 4 -0.91 18.84 3.11
N TYR A 5 -0.92 17.51 3.12
CA TYR A 5 -2.12 16.68 3.20
C TYR A 5 -2.03 15.71 4.38
N ASP A 6 -3.17 15.17 4.78
CA ASP A 6 -3.19 14.09 5.77
C ASP A 6 -2.76 12.77 5.14
N VAL A 7 -3.15 12.49 3.88
CA VAL A 7 -2.79 11.26 3.19
C VAL A 7 -2.54 11.47 1.70
N SER A 8 -1.53 10.76 1.17
CA SER A 8 -1.30 10.60 -0.27
C SER A 8 -1.64 9.15 -0.66
N ILE A 9 -2.56 8.96 -1.60
CA ILE A 9 -2.78 7.67 -2.25
C ILE A 9 -1.74 7.52 -3.35
N ILE A 10 -1.05 6.39 -3.40
CA ILE A 10 -0.06 6.07 -4.44
C ILE A 10 -0.61 4.92 -5.28
N VAL A 11 -0.79 5.17 -6.57
CA VAL A 11 -1.34 4.21 -7.55
C VAL A 11 -0.30 3.93 -8.63
N PRO A 12 0.39 2.78 -8.61
CA PRO A 12 1.24 2.37 -9.72
C PRO A 12 0.37 1.94 -10.91
N VAL A 13 0.70 2.42 -12.11
CA VAL A 13 -0.06 2.15 -13.33
C VAL A 13 0.88 1.60 -14.40
N TYR A 14 0.49 0.51 -15.07
CA TYR A 14 1.16 0.00 -16.25
C TYR A 14 0.17 -0.80 -17.12
N ASN A 15 -0.23 -0.24 -18.26
CA ASN A 15 -1.17 -0.85 -19.20
C ASN A 15 -2.46 -1.34 -18.50
N ARG A 16 -3.28 -0.39 -18.01
CA ARG A 16 -4.50 -0.62 -17.23
C ARG A 16 -5.74 0.09 -17.81
N GLU A 17 -5.70 0.46 -19.09
CA GLU A 17 -6.81 1.16 -19.77
C GLU A 17 -8.18 0.54 -19.48
N ASN A 18 -8.28 -0.78 -19.52
CA ASN A 18 -9.54 -1.52 -19.34
C ASN A 18 -9.86 -1.89 -17.87
N LEU A 19 -8.91 -1.75 -16.95
CA LEU A 19 -9.05 -2.23 -15.57
C LEU A 19 -9.11 -1.10 -14.53
N ILE A 20 -8.58 0.09 -14.85
CA ILE A 20 -8.37 1.15 -13.86
C ILE A 20 -9.66 1.85 -13.41
N LYS A 21 -10.75 1.72 -14.16
CA LYS A 21 -12.01 2.43 -13.87
C LYS A 21 -12.55 2.17 -12.45
N PRO A 22 -12.69 0.94 -11.93
CA PRO A 22 -13.14 0.72 -10.55
C PRO A 22 -12.24 1.38 -9.50
N CYS A 23 -10.93 1.41 -9.73
CA CYS A 23 -9.96 2.10 -8.88
C CYS A 23 -10.29 3.60 -8.81
N ILE A 24 -10.43 4.27 -9.96
CA ILE A 24 -10.73 5.71 -10.03
C ILE A 24 -12.11 6.01 -9.43
N ASP A 25 -13.12 5.20 -9.72
CA ASP A 25 -14.48 5.37 -9.16
C ASP A 25 -14.43 5.31 -7.61
N SER A 26 -13.64 4.40 -7.03
CA SER A 26 -13.48 4.26 -5.59
C SER A 26 -12.71 5.43 -4.96
N ILE A 27 -11.74 6.01 -5.67
CA ILE A 27 -11.04 7.24 -5.28
C ILE A 27 -12.03 8.42 -5.30
N ASN A 28 -12.82 8.56 -6.37
CA ASN A 28 -13.82 9.61 -6.51
C ASN A 28 -14.88 9.58 -5.40
N ALA A 29 -15.19 8.38 -4.89
CA ALA A 29 -16.19 8.14 -3.85
C ALA A 29 -15.70 8.40 -2.43
N GLN A 30 -14.43 8.74 -2.20
CA GLN A 30 -13.90 8.97 -0.85
C GLN A 30 -14.60 10.13 -0.14
N THR A 31 -14.98 9.90 1.14
CA THR A 31 -15.76 10.85 1.95
C THR A 31 -14.90 11.83 2.74
N LEU A 32 -13.60 11.60 2.87
CA LEU A 32 -12.68 12.57 3.46
C LEU A 32 -12.67 13.85 2.63
N ASP A 33 -12.68 15.01 3.28
CA ASP A 33 -12.60 16.31 2.60
C ASP A 33 -11.45 16.33 1.60
N LYS A 34 -11.74 16.72 0.35
CA LYS A 34 -10.81 16.66 -0.78
C LYS A 34 -9.57 17.56 -0.59
N SER A 35 -9.64 18.57 0.26
CA SER A 35 -8.49 19.42 0.60
C SER A 35 -7.46 18.72 1.49
N ARG A 36 -7.82 17.58 2.10
CA ARG A 36 -7.00 16.87 3.09
C ARG A 36 -6.18 15.72 2.50
N TRP A 37 -6.35 15.40 1.21
CA TRP A 37 -5.65 14.30 0.58
C TRP A 37 -5.31 14.57 -0.88
N GLU A 38 -4.39 13.78 -1.39
CA GLU A 38 -4.00 13.76 -2.80
C GLU A 38 -3.92 12.34 -3.33
N VAL A 39 -3.97 12.17 -4.65
CA VAL A 39 -3.62 10.93 -5.32
C VAL A 39 -2.47 11.14 -6.31
N ILE A 40 -1.52 10.22 -6.30
CA ILE A 40 -0.34 10.21 -7.17
C ILE A 40 -0.40 8.94 -8.01
N PHE A 41 -0.80 9.08 -9.27
CA PHE A 41 -0.67 8.02 -10.25
C PHE A 41 0.78 8.02 -10.76
N VAL A 42 1.44 6.87 -10.68
CA VAL A 42 2.80 6.73 -11.23
C VAL A 42 2.73 5.75 -12.39
N ASP A 43 2.72 6.32 -13.59
CA ASP A 43 2.66 5.58 -14.85
C ASP A 43 4.04 5.03 -15.21
N ASP A 44 4.17 3.69 -15.24
CA ASP A 44 5.42 2.97 -15.50
C ASP A 44 5.66 2.78 -17.02
N ALA A 45 5.54 3.87 -17.78
CA ALA A 45 5.67 3.89 -19.24
C ALA A 45 4.60 3.03 -19.95
N SER A 46 3.32 3.24 -19.63
CA SER A 46 2.21 2.61 -20.33
C SER A 46 2.22 2.95 -21.83
N THR A 47 1.82 1.98 -22.65
CA THR A 47 1.71 2.11 -24.10
C THR A 47 0.26 2.07 -24.60
N ASP A 48 -0.70 1.97 -23.68
CA ASP A 48 -2.14 2.01 -23.93
C ASP A 48 -2.76 3.35 -23.49
N GLY A 49 -4.08 3.46 -23.50
CA GLY A 49 -4.83 4.66 -23.07
C GLY A 49 -4.98 4.84 -21.57
N SER A 50 -4.14 4.21 -20.72
CA SER A 50 -4.29 4.27 -19.25
C SER A 50 -4.31 5.70 -18.71
N VAL A 51 -3.41 6.56 -19.19
CA VAL A 51 -3.28 7.93 -18.71
C VAL A 51 -4.49 8.76 -19.12
N GLU A 52 -4.93 8.63 -20.36
CA GLU A 52 -6.11 9.33 -20.91
C GLU A 52 -7.39 8.93 -20.14
N VAL A 53 -7.50 7.65 -19.74
CA VAL A 53 -8.63 7.18 -18.93
C VAL A 53 -8.58 7.79 -17.53
N ILE A 54 -7.40 7.91 -16.90
CA ILE A 54 -7.25 8.58 -15.61
C ILE A 54 -7.71 10.04 -15.71
N GLU A 55 -7.15 10.80 -16.66
CA GLU A 55 -7.46 12.21 -16.84
C GLU A 55 -8.95 12.47 -17.14
N LYS A 56 -9.59 11.54 -17.85
CA LYS A 56 -11.03 11.62 -18.18
C LYS A 56 -11.94 11.31 -16.99
N LEU A 57 -11.57 10.37 -16.11
CA LEU A 57 -12.46 9.83 -15.09
C LEU A 57 -12.23 10.39 -13.69
N ILE A 58 -11.05 10.91 -13.40
CA ILE A 58 -10.76 11.50 -12.09
C ILE A 58 -11.57 12.79 -11.90
N ASN A 59 -12.18 12.97 -10.74
CA ASN A 59 -12.94 14.18 -10.44
C ASN A 59 -11.99 15.39 -10.34
N GLU A 60 -12.28 16.46 -11.09
CA GLU A 60 -11.48 17.67 -11.19
C GLU A 60 -11.20 18.38 -9.85
N ASN A 61 -12.08 18.17 -8.85
CA ASN A 61 -11.90 18.73 -7.50
C ASN A 61 -10.97 17.90 -6.61
N ILE A 62 -10.39 16.80 -7.10
CA ILE A 62 -9.42 15.99 -6.38
C ILE A 62 -8.02 16.50 -6.68
N ASN A 63 -7.20 16.66 -5.65
CA ASN A 63 -5.79 16.98 -5.85
C ASN A 63 -5.08 15.71 -6.39
N TYR A 64 -4.78 15.70 -7.70
CA TYR A 64 -4.09 14.57 -8.29
C TYR A 64 -2.86 14.99 -9.08
N ARG A 65 -1.94 14.08 -9.25
CA ARG A 65 -0.75 14.20 -10.09
C ARG A 65 -0.49 12.90 -10.82
N ILE A 66 -0.01 13.00 -12.07
CA ILE A 66 0.46 11.86 -12.84
C ILE A 66 1.96 12.04 -13.06
N ILE A 67 2.75 11.07 -12.59
CA ILE A 67 4.19 10.98 -12.82
C ILE A 67 4.39 9.94 -13.92
N LYS A 68 4.90 10.36 -15.07
CA LYS A 68 5.17 9.46 -16.20
C LYS A 68 6.64 9.08 -16.20
N ARG A 69 6.92 7.79 -16.21
CA ARG A 69 8.27 7.23 -16.39
C ARG A 69 8.56 7.07 -17.87
N GLU A 70 9.82 7.15 -18.25
CA GLU A 70 10.24 6.97 -19.64
C GLU A 70 10.45 5.49 -20.01
N ILE A 71 10.82 4.68 -19.01
CA ILE A 71 11.17 3.26 -19.19
C ILE A 71 10.43 2.42 -18.15
N PRO A 72 9.77 1.33 -18.57
CA PRO A 72 9.06 0.46 -17.64
C PRO A 72 10.05 -0.25 -16.71
N SER A 73 9.71 -0.32 -15.43
CA SER A 73 10.54 -0.97 -14.41
C SER A 73 10.33 -2.48 -14.34
N GLY A 74 9.23 -2.98 -14.89
CA GLY A 74 8.86 -4.39 -14.89
C GLY A 74 8.15 -4.88 -13.64
N ASN A 75 8.00 -4.04 -12.61
CA ASN A 75 7.21 -4.31 -11.40
C ASN A 75 6.74 -2.99 -10.73
N ALA A 76 5.92 -3.11 -9.71
CA ALA A 76 5.35 -1.93 -9.03
C ALA A 76 6.31 -1.26 -8.02
N SER A 77 7.51 -1.81 -7.75
CA SER A 77 8.44 -1.31 -6.72
C SER A 77 8.93 0.11 -7.02
N ALA A 78 9.45 0.33 -8.24
CA ALA A 78 9.98 1.63 -8.62
C ALA A 78 8.88 2.71 -8.68
N PRO A 79 7.70 2.48 -9.31
CA PRO A 79 6.58 3.42 -9.25
C PRO A 79 6.14 3.75 -7.82
N ARG A 80 6.02 2.76 -6.93
CA ARG A 80 5.67 3.00 -5.52
C ARG A 80 6.72 3.84 -4.80
N ASN A 81 8.01 3.59 -5.06
CA ASN A 81 9.10 4.39 -4.47
C ASN A 81 9.07 5.85 -4.95
N GLU A 82 8.77 6.09 -6.22
CA GLU A 82 8.60 7.44 -6.75
C GLU A 82 7.40 8.14 -6.10
N GLY A 83 6.29 7.41 -5.92
CA GLY A 83 5.14 7.92 -5.18
C GLY A 83 5.47 8.29 -3.74
N ILE A 84 6.23 7.46 -2.99
CA ILE A 84 6.69 7.78 -1.63
C ILE A 84 7.53 9.07 -1.63
N LYS A 85 8.45 9.22 -2.58
CA LYS A 85 9.29 10.42 -2.71
C LYS A 85 8.47 11.66 -3.03
N ALA A 86 7.49 11.54 -3.90
CA ALA A 86 6.65 12.66 -4.34
C ALA A 86 5.53 13.02 -3.35
N SER A 87 5.16 12.13 -2.41
CA SER A 87 4.02 12.33 -1.51
C SER A 87 4.18 13.56 -0.61
N LEU A 88 3.08 14.30 -0.41
CA LEU A 88 2.99 15.45 0.49
C LEU A 88 2.07 15.16 1.68
N GLY A 89 1.55 13.94 1.79
CA GLY A 89 0.71 13.48 2.87
C GLY A 89 1.50 13.10 4.13
N LYS A 90 0.92 13.33 5.30
CA LYS A 90 1.41 12.84 6.58
C LYS A 90 1.49 11.30 6.59
N TYR A 91 0.56 10.67 5.86
CA TYR A 91 0.50 9.24 5.61
C TYR A 91 0.53 8.94 4.12
N VAL A 92 0.99 7.76 3.76
CA VAL A 92 0.85 7.18 2.43
C VAL A 92 -0.02 5.92 2.48
N PHE A 93 -0.82 5.72 1.45
CA PHE A 93 -1.61 4.52 1.22
C PHE A 93 -1.37 4.02 -0.19
N PHE A 94 -1.10 2.72 -0.35
CA PHE A 94 -0.91 2.11 -1.66
C PHE A 94 -2.20 1.46 -2.15
N LEU A 95 -2.59 1.77 -3.38
CA LEU A 95 -3.74 1.18 -4.06
C LEU A 95 -3.30 0.64 -5.42
N ASP A 96 -3.49 -0.64 -5.65
CA ASP A 96 -3.20 -1.22 -6.96
C ASP A 96 -4.25 -0.75 -7.98
N SER A 97 -3.82 -0.49 -9.21
CA SER A 97 -4.65 0.15 -10.25
C SER A 97 -5.80 -0.71 -10.77
N ASP A 98 -5.81 -1.99 -10.44
CA ASP A 98 -6.86 -2.96 -10.75
C ASP A 98 -7.77 -3.30 -9.55
N ASP A 99 -7.53 -2.70 -8.38
CA ASP A 99 -8.29 -2.90 -7.15
C ASP A 99 -9.15 -1.68 -6.80
N TYR A 100 -9.97 -1.78 -5.74
CA TYR A 100 -10.79 -0.67 -5.26
C TYR A 100 -10.92 -0.64 -3.74
N ILE A 101 -11.35 0.49 -3.19
CA ILE A 101 -11.42 0.75 -1.76
C ILE A 101 -12.80 1.23 -1.32
N ASP A 102 -13.14 0.94 -0.05
CA ASP A 102 -14.36 1.47 0.59
C ASP A 102 -14.33 3.00 0.66
N SER A 103 -15.47 3.65 0.46
CA SER A 103 -15.58 5.11 0.45
C SER A 103 -15.18 5.78 1.77
N LYS A 104 -15.19 5.05 2.88
CA LYS A 104 -14.82 5.53 4.22
C LYS A 104 -13.36 5.22 4.58
N LEU A 105 -12.57 4.60 3.69
CA LEU A 105 -11.21 4.18 4.02
C LEU A 105 -10.35 5.36 4.48
N LEU A 106 -10.32 6.45 3.71
CA LEU A 106 -9.48 7.60 4.05
C LEU A 106 -9.96 8.28 5.33
N GLU A 107 -11.26 8.53 5.46
CA GLU A 107 -11.83 9.22 6.61
C GLU A 107 -11.58 8.44 7.91
N ASN A 108 -11.96 7.17 7.94
CA ASN A 108 -11.79 6.33 9.12
C ASN A 108 -10.32 6.05 9.43
N GLY A 109 -9.52 5.81 8.37
CA GLY A 109 -8.08 5.57 8.49
C GLY A 109 -7.33 6.75 9.08
N ILE A 110 -7.61 7.98 8.60
CA ILE A 110 -6.98 9.18 9.13
C ILE A 110 -7.45 9.48 10.54
N ASN A 111 -8.73 9.29 10.84
CA ASN A 111 -9.26 9.53 12.18
C ASN A 111 -8.55 8.65 13.23
N ILE A 112 -8.40 7.36 13.00
CA ILE A 112 -7.69 6.47 13.92
C ILE A 112 -6.18 6.75 13.93
N ALA A 113 -5.58 7.03 12.76
CA ALA A 113 -4.16 7.32 12.63
C ALA A 113 -3.74 8.56 13.44
N LEU A 114 -4.55 9.64 13.37
CA LEU A 114 -4.29 10.87 14.09
C LEU A 114 -4.59 10.72 15.60
N LYS A 115 -5.68 10.02 15.97
CA LYS A 115 -6.06 9.73 17.36
C LYS A 115 -4.93 9.03 18.12
N ASN A 116 -4.29 8.04 17.48
CA ASN A 116 -3.33 7.15 18.14
C ASN A 116 -1.87 7.46 17.77
N ASP A 117 -1.63 8.50 16.98
CA ASP A 117 -0.33 8.79 16.35
C ASP A 117 0.29 7.53 15.71
N SER A 118 -0.54 6.78 14.97
CA SER A 118 -0.16 5.49 14.44
C SER A 118 0.95 5.63 13.39
N ASP A 119 1.92 4.73 13.43
CA ASP A 119 2.93 4.61 12.38
C ASP A 119 2.40 3.73 11.23
N ILE A 120 1.53 2.76 11.56
CA ILE A 120 0.83 1.91 10.57
C ILE A 120 -0.63 1.73 11.00
N VAL A 121 -1.56 1.85 10.02
CA VAL A 121 -2.95 1.45 10.19
C VAL A 121 -3.25 0.27 9.28
N TYR A 122 -3.64 -0.85 9.88
CA TYR A 122 -4.08 -2.06 9.19
C TYR A 122 -5.56 -1.96 8.85
N PHE A 123 -5.93 -2.35 7.64
CA PHE A 123 -7.31 -2.44 7.18
C PHE A 123 -7.69 -3.89 6.91
N LYS A 124 -8.91 -4.26 7.32
CA LYS A 124 -9.50 -5.52 6.88
C LYS A 124 -9.75 -5.46 5.38
N MET A 125 -9.49 -6.58 4.70
CA MET A 125 -9.53 -6.67 3.25
C MET A 125 -10.28 -7.91 2.79
N GLU A 126 -10.95 -7.79 1.66
CA GLU A 126 -11.51 -8.89 0.90
C GLU A 126 -10.68 -9.10 -0.37
N LEU A 127 -10.08 -10.26 -0.51
CA LEU A 127 -9.18 -10.57 -1.61
C LEU A 127 -9.74 -11.69 -2.48
N ASN A 128 -11.01 -11.69 -2.83
CA ASN A 128 -11.68 -12.67 -3.71
C ASN A 128 -10.83 -13.94 -3.89
N ALA A 129 -11.25 -15.11 -4.01
CA ALA A 129 -10.51 -16.37 -4.22
C ALA A 129 -9.11 -16.54 -3.53
N ARG A 130 -8.53 -15.52 -2.86
CA ARG A 130 -7.26 -15.62 -2.11
C ARG A 130 -7.53 -15.73 -0.62
N THR A 131 -6.87 -16.69 0.04
CA THR A 131 -7.00 -16.87 1.49
C THR A 131 -6.42 -15.66 2.22
N VAL A 132 -7.26 -14.91 2.91
CA VAL A 132 -6.85 -13.84 3.83
C VAL A 132 -6.85 -14.39 5.25
N THR A 133 -5.79 -14.15 5.99
CA THR A 133 -5.80 -14.49 7.42
C THR A 133 -6.79 -13.58 8.16
N LYS A 134 -7.75 -14.18 8.86
CA LYS A 134 -8.73 -13.46 9.67
C LYS A 134 -8.19 -13.10 11.07
N ARG A 135 -7.03 -13.67 11.46
CA ARG A 135 -6.50 -13.55 12.84
C ARG A 135 -6.22 -12.09 13.26
N PRO A 136 -5.59 -11.22 12.44
CA PRO A 136 -5.38 -9.83 12.82
C PRO A 136 -6.67 -9.03 12.96
N PHE A 137 -7.74 -9.47 12.32
CA PHE A 137 -9.00 -8.75 12.17
C PHE A 137 -10.15 -9.32 13.01
N LYS A 138 -9.83 -9.96 14.14
CA LYS A 138 -10.84 -10.52 15.07
C LYS A 138 -11.66 -9.43 15.78
N HIS A 139 -11.03 -8.32 16.07
CA HIS A 139 -11.66 -7.18 16.74
C HIS A 139 -11.90 -6.07 15.71
N PRO A 140 -13.06 -5.41 15.74
CA PRO A 140 -13.41 -4.39 14.74
C PRO A 140 -12.48 -3.17 14.77
N ILE A 141 -12.00 -2.79 15.96
CA ILE A 141 -11.06 -1.68 16.14
C ILE A 141 -10.05 -2.07 17.22
N VAL A 142 -8.75 -1.83 16.92
CA VAL A 142 -7.66 -1.97 17.89
C VAL A 142 -6.81 -0.70 17.83
N ASP A 143 -6.88 0.12 18.89
CA ASP A 143 -6.14 1.39 18.97
C ASP A 143 -4.63 1.20 19.11
N LYS A 144 -4.21 0.18 19.87
CA LYS A 144 -2.79 -0.17 20.08
C LYS A 144 -2.61 -1.67 19.85
N ALA A 145 -2.27 -2.01 18.61
CA ALA A 145 -2.05 -3.40 18.23
C ALA A 145 -0.63 -3.83 18.57
N ASP A 146 -0.53 -5.05 19.08
CA ASP A 146 0.73 -5.76 19.34
C ASP A 146 1.04 -6.70 18.17
N ILE A 147 2.32 -6.76 17.75
CA ILE A 147 2.74 -7.53 16.58
C ILE A 147 2.42 -9.01 16.74
N GLU A 148 2.71 -9.58 17.90
CA GLU A 148 2.55 -11.01 18.17
C GLU A 148 1.09 -11.35 18.50
N LYS A 149 0.48 -10.67 19.49
CA LYS A 149 -0.90 -10.92 19.94
C LYS A 149 -1.92 -10.73 18.84
N ASN A 150 -1.70 -9.74 17.96
CA ASN A 150 -2.56 -9.48 16.82
C ASN A 150 -2.10 -10.19 15.53
N HIS A 151 -1.07 -11.06 15.59
CA HIS A 151 -0.57 -11.83 14.45
C HIS A 151 -0.23 -11.01 13.20
N LEU A 152 0.33 -9.80 13.36
CA LEU A 152 0.52 -8.84 12.28
C LEU A 152 1.50 -9.34 11.21
N MET A 153 2.48 -10.18 11.58
CA MET A 153 3.39 -10.84 10.64
C MET A 153 2.70 -11.79 9.64
N ARG A 154 1.43 -12.12 9.86
CA ARG A 154 0.66 -12.97 8.93
C ARG A 154 -0.01 -12.19 7.80
N THR A 155 0.09 -10.89 7.82
CA THR A 155 -0.45 -9.99 6.78
C THR A 155 0.53 -8.86 6.49
N LEU A 156 1.57 -9.17 5.71
CA LEU A 156 2.64 -8.24 5.34
C LEU A 156 2.34 -7.45 4.05
N ARG A 157 1.15 -7.63 3.45
CA ARG A 157 0.73 -6.87 2.28
C ARG A 157 0.74 -5.37 2.56
N ILE A 158 0.90 -4.58 1.52
CA ILE A 158 1.06 -3.12 1.61
C ILE A 158 -0.24 -2.34 1.73
N PHE A 159 -1.40 -2.98 1.65
CA PHE A 159 -2.73 -2.34 1.71
C PHE A 159 -3.01 -1.80 3.12
N LYS A 160 -2.20 -0.84 3.52
CA LYS A 160 -2.14 -0.22 4.85
C LYS A 160 -1.84 1.26 4.67
N MET A 161 -2.14 2.03 5.69
CA MET A 161 -1.69 3.40 5.78
C MET A 161 -0.38 3.44 6.58
N PHE A 162 0.65 4.08 6.03
CA PHE A 162 1.98 4.19 6.62
C PHE A 162 2.32 5.65 6.88
N LYS A 163 2.86 5.97 8.04
CA LYS A 163 3.34 7.31 8.36
C LYS A 163 4.54 7.67 7.48
N THR A 164 4.39 8.68 6.64
CA THR A 164 5.39 9.08 5.63
C THR A 164 6.74 9.40 6.27
N LYS A 165 6.71 10.08 7.44
CA LYS A 165 7.92 10.40 8.20
C LYS A 165 8.70 9.14 8.58
N MET A 166 8.02 8.10 9.09
CA MET A 166 8.65 6.83 9.46
C MET A 166 9.34 6.19 8.25
N LEU A 167 8.68 6.14 7.09
CA LEU A 167 9.25 5.57 5.88
C LEU A 167 10.51 6.32 5.43
N ARG A 168 10.46 7.66 5.41
CA ARG A 168 11.56 8.50 4.93
C ARG A 168 12.76 8.51 5.86
N GLU A 169 12.55 8.70 7.16
CA GLU A 169 13.64 8.76 8.15
C GLU A 169 14.40 7.44 8.27
N ASN A 170 13.75 6.31 7.98
CA ASN A 170 14.36 4.99 8.04
C ASN A 170 14.69 4.42 6.65
N ASN A 171 14.58 5.23 5.59
CA ASN A 171 14.84 4.83 4.20
C ASN A 171 14.11 3.53 3.81
N ILE A 172 12.83 3.38 4.25
CA ILE A 172 12.00 2.22 3.95
C ILE A 172 11.43 2.38 2.56
N LEU A 173 11.96 1.63 1.61
CA LEU A 173 11.58 1.61 0.20
C LEU A 173 11.37 0.18 -0.26
N PHE A 174 10.63 0.01 -1.37
CA PHE A 174 10.53 -1.28 -2.05
C PHE A 174 11.87 -1.62 -2.70
N ASP A 175 12.32 -2.86 -2.56
CA ASP A 175 13.51 -3.35 -3.26
C ASP A 175 13.17 -3.59 -4.73
N VAL A 176 13.77 -2.80 -5.62
CA VAL A 176 13.52 -2.86 -7.07
C VAL A 176 14.14 -4.11 -7.73
N THR A 177 15.02 -4.82 -7.04
CA THR A 177 15.65 -6.05 -7.52
C THR A 177 14.79 -7.28 -7.26
N VAL A 178 13.79 -7.15 -6.38
CA VAL A 178 12.85 -8.21 -6.00
C VAL A 178 11.59 -8.11 -6.85
N ASN A 179 11.36 -9.11 -7.71
CA ASN A 179 10.23 -9.11 -8.64
C ASN A 179 8.95 -9.75 -8.10
N VAL A 180 9.01 -10.46 -6.97
CA VAL A 180 7.87 -11.16 -6.36
C VAL A 180 8.01 -11.09 -4.84
N CYS A 181 6.91 -10.82 -4.14
CA CYS A 181 6.88 -10.63 -2.67
C CYS A 181 7.64 -9.38 -2.18
N GLU A 182 7.87 -8.40 -3.04
CA GLU A 182 8.43 -7.09 -2.70
C GLU A 182 7.58 -6.37 -1.63
N ASP A 183 6.27 -6.59 -1.65
CA ASP A 183 5.31 -6.08 -0.68
C ASP A 183 5.51 -6.69 0.71
N MET A 184 5.87 -7.98 0.78
CA MET A 184 6.14 -8.66 2.06
C MET A 184 7.41 -8.12 2.71
N LEU A 185 8.48 -7.90 1.93
CA LEU A 185 9.73 -7.33 2.42
C LEU A 185 9.53 -5.91 2.93
N PHE A 186 8.86 -5.07 2.13
CA PHE A 186 8.50 -3.71 2.53
C PHE A 186 7.65 -3.69 3.80
N GLY A 187 6.58 -4.51 3.85
CA GLY A 187 5.67 -4.60 4.99
C GLY A 187 6.36 -5.09 6.27
N ALA A 188 7.26 -6.08 6.17
CA ALA A 188 8.04 -6.57 7.31
C ALA A 188 9.01 -5.49 7.82
N THR A 189 9.73 -4.83 6.90
CA THR A 189 10.64 -3.73 7.26
C THR A 189 9.87 -2.60 7.94
N ALA A 190 8.75 -2.15 7.37
CA ALA A 190 7.94 -1.09 7.98
C ALA A 190 7.44 -1.48 9.38
N LEU A 191 7.04 -2.74 9.57
CA LEU A 191 6.55 -3.25 10.85
C LEU A 191 7.61 -3.22 11.95
N LEU A 192 8.90 -3.44 11.62
CA LEU A 192 10.01 -3.35 12.58
C LEU A 192 10.26 -1.93 13.08
N TYR A 193 9.97 -0.94 12.23
CA TYR A 193 10.18 0.48 12.58
C TYR A 193 8.95 1.10 13.22
N ALA A 194 7.79 0.47 13.14
CA ALA A 194 6.56 0.96 13.73
C ALA A 194 6.56 0.83 15.26
N LYS A 195 6.19 1.91 15.94
CA LYS A 195 6.00 1.95 17.40
C LYS A 195 4.53 1.88 17.77
N ASN A 196 3.69 2.58 17.02
CA ASN A 196 2.26 2.65 17.24
C ASN A 196 1.51 2.04 16.04
N ILE A 197 0.74 1.01 16.27
CA ILE A 197 -0.01 0.31 15.23
C ILE A 197 -1.47 0.27 15.61
N SER A 198 -2.35 0.60 14.65
CA SER A 198 -3.80 0.47 14.83
C SER A 198 -4.39 -0.47 13.79
N ILE A 199 -5.57 -1.03 14.10
CA ILE A 199 -6.31 -1.90 13.19
C ILE A 199 -7.73 -1.37 13.05
N LEU A 200 -8.20 -1.25 11.81
CA LEU A 200 -9.58 -1.01 11.43
C LEU A 200 -10.12 -2.24 10.69
N ALA A 201 -11.10 -2.92 11.29
CA ALA A 201 -11.68 -4.16 10.79
C ALA A 201 -13.19 -4.26 11.01
N ASP A 202 -13.86 -3.13 11.27
CA ASP A 202 -15.33 -3.06 11.42
C ASP A 202 -16.07 -3.34 10.09
N ARG A 203 -15.38 -3.19 8.98
CA ARG A 203 -15.82 -3.56 7.62
C ARG A 203 -14.62 -3.94 6.76
N ASP A 204 -14.87 -4.41 5.55
CA ASP A 204 -13.82 -4.57 4.55
C ASP A 204 -13.55 -3.22 3.90
N TYR A 205 -12.28 -2.81 3.86
CA TYR A 205 -11.83 -1.51 3.37
C TYR A 205 -11.12 -1.58 2.02
N TYR A 206 -10.52 -2.73 1.70
CA TYR A 206 -9.78 -2.97 0.48
C TYR A 206 -10.33 -4.20 -0.23
N PHE A 207 -10.53 -4.10 -1.54
CA PHE A 207 -11.12 -5.14 -2.36
C PHE A 207 -10.23 -5.44 -3.56
N ALA A 208 -9.74 -6.68 -3.64
CA ALA A 208 -9.01 -7.11 -4.82
C ALA A 208 -9.99 -7.54 -5.91
N SER A 209 -9.82 -6.99 -7.10
CA SER A 209 -10.63 -7.34 -8.27
C SER A 209 -10.26 -8.72 -8.82
N LEU A 210 -11.24 -9.39 -9.42
CA LEU A 210 -11.03 -10.60 -10.22
C LEU A 210 -11.03 -10.19 -11.68
N HIS A 211 -9.95 -10.48 -12.38
CA HIS A 211 -9.86 -10.35 -13.84
C HIS A 211 -8.94 -11.43 -14.42
N ASP A 212 -9.14 -11.72 -15.71
CA ASP A 212 -8.40 -12.78 -16.41
C ASP A 212 -7.03 -12.34 -16.95
N GLU A 213 -6.71 -11.05 -16.85
CA GLU A 213 -5.42 -10.55 -17.29
C GLU A 213 -4.26 -11.12 -16.44
N PRO A 214 -3.06 -11.23 -17.04
CA PRO A 214 -1.92 -11.83 -16.35
C PRO A 214 -1.49 -10.98 -15.15
N HIS A 215 -1.59 -11.58 -13.96
CA HIS A 215 -1.02 -11.04 -12.74
C HIS A 215 0.42 -11.51 -12.57
N LEU A 216 1.33 -10.64 -12.17
CA LEU A 216 2.70 -11.04 -11.78
C LEU A 216 2.69 -12.12 -10.69
N SER A 217 1.73 -12.06 -9.77
CA SER A 217 1.55 -13.03 -8.68
C SER A 217 1.09 -14.44 -9.13
N LYS A 218 0.62 -14.61 -10.38
CA LYS A 218 0.29 -15.94 -10.94
C LYS A 218 1.52 -16.69 -11.46
N LYS A 219 2.70 -16.06 -11.57
CA LYS A 219 3.92 -16.77 -11.94
C LYS A 219 4.26 -17.78 -10.85
N LYS A 220 4.34 -19.08 -11.21
CA LYS A 220 4.76 -20.14 -10.27
C LYS A 220 6.15 -19.80 -9.76
N MET A 221 6.23 -19.61 -8.45
CA MET A 221 7.51 -19.39 -7.77
C MET A 221 8.11 -20.74 -7.41
N THR A 222 9.38 -20.95 -7.72
CA THR A 222 10.10 -22.14 -7.26
C THR A 222 10.31 -22.04 -5.75
N LEU A 223 10.34 -23.20 -5.07
CA LEU A 223 10.65 -23.26 -3.62
C LEU A 223 11.96 -22.55 -3.29
N GLU A 224 12.95 -22.65 -4.19
CA GLU A 224 14.25 -21.99 -4.04
C GLU A 224 14.14 -20.46 -4.04
N LYS A 225 13.34 -19.86 -4.95
CA LYS A 225 13.07 -18.42 -4.96
C LYS A 225 12.31 -17.99 -3.72
N LEU A 226 11.32 -18.77 -3.28
CA LEU A 226 10.57 -18.49 -2.05
C LEU A 226 11.51 -18.51 -0.84
N PHE A 227 12.38 -19.51 -0.74
CA PHE A 227 13.37 -19.62 0.34
C PHE A 227 14.35 -18.44 0.32
N HIS A 228 14.81 -18.02 -0.87
CA HIS A 228 15.70 -16.87 -1.03
C HIS A 228 15.06 -15.56 -0.54
N ILE A 229 13.77 -15.34 -0.85
CA ILE A 229 13.02 -14.16 -0.40
C ILE A 229 12.86 -14.16 1.12
N TYR A 230 12.48 -15.30 1.72
CA TYR A 230 12.38 -15.42 3.17
C TYR A 230 13.73 -15.22 3.85
N PHE A 231 14.79 -15.83 3.32
CA PHE A 231 16.15 -15.70 3.84
C PHE A 231 16.65 -14.25 3.73
N TYR A 232 16.43 -13.60 2.58
CA TYR A 232 16.79 -12.20 2.36
C TYR A 232 16.00 -11.26 3.28
N THR A 233 14.71 -11.53 3.48
CA THR A 233 13.88 -10.79 4.45
C THR A 233 14.44 -10.93 5.86
N ILE A 234 14.71 -12.16 6.31
CA ILE A 234 15.30 -12.44 7.63
C ILE A 234 16.67 -11.79 7.77
N GLN A 235 17.52 -11.90 6.77
CA GLN A 235 18.87 -11.30 6.76
C GLN A 235 18.81 -9.78 6.82
N SER A 236 17.92 -9.15 6.04
CA SER A 236 17.71 -7.69 6.07
C SER A 236 17.21 -7.23 7.44
N LEU A 237 16.34 -8.03 8.07
CA LEU A 237 15.86 -7.81 9.44
C LEU A 237 16.99 -7.94 10.46
N TYR A 238 17.86 -8.93 10.30
CA TYR A 238 18.99 -9.20 11.20
C TYR A 238 20.10 -8.14 11.07
N CYS A 239 20.37 -7.68 9.84
CA CYS A 239 21.40 -6.65 9.56
C CYS A 239 20.94 -5.23 9.92
N SER A 240 19.68 -4.99 10.22
CA SER A 240 19.16 -3.66 10.61
C SER A 240 19.57 -3.20 12.02
N ASN A 241 20.48 -3.92 12.69
CA ASN A 241 21.11 -3.59 13.99
C ASN A 241 20.12 -3.16 15.08
N ARG A 242 18.96 -3.80 15.17
CA ARG A 242 18.02 -3.63 16.28
C ARG A 242 18.11 -4.85 17.18
N ASP A 243 18.21 -4.62 18.48
CA ASP A 243 17.97 -5.62 19.51
C ASP A 243 16.52 -6.13 19.41
N ILE A 244 16.29 -7.02 18.46
CA ILE A 244 15.03 -7.75 18.38
C ILE A 244 15.15 -8.85 19.43
N ASN A 245 14.75 -8.54 20.66
CA ASN A 245 14.54 -9.54 21.67
C ASN A 245 13.34 -10.41 21.28
N PHE A 246 13.57 -11.48 20.54
CA PHE A 246 12.66 -12.60 20.44
C PHE A 246 12.68 -13.30 21.80
N LYS A 247 11.70 -13.01 22.67
CA LYS A 247 11.37 -13.85 23.83
C LYS A 247 10.45 -14.97 23.41
#